data_aef8d1766d7d18f5910bee6e13274651
#
_entry.id   aef8d1766d7d18f5910bee6e13274651
#
_cell.length_a   1.000
_cell.length_b   1.000
_cell.length_c   1.000
_cell.angle_alpha   90.00
_cell.angle_beta   90.00
_cell.angle_gamma   90.00
#
_symmetry.space_group_name_H-M   'P 1'
#
loop_
_entity.id
_entity.type
_entity.pdbx_description
1 polymer ?
#
loop_
_entity_poly.entity_id
_entity_poly.type
_entity_poly.pdbx_seq_one_letter_code
_entity_poly.pdbx_strand_id
1 'polypeptide(L)'
;KRSQWIQRLLDDSLDKNSSNLHDMNLTPHATALLGEAMNSFCAGNWVATIILVQAVVDVELATNEYLDGAYVNELRTGKNFVWLRNRRNRLLHADISTHSITEADIFDDDRHLEIEAQKSLKLVITGLTRLPF
;
A
#
# COMPACT_ATOMS: atom_id res chain seq x y z
N LYS A 1 14.10 -10.17 -8.08
CA LYS A 1 13.60 -10.74 -6.83
C LYS A 1 12.36 -10.01 -6.32
N ARG A 2 12.39 -8.68 -6.32
CA ARG A 2 11.25 -7.89 -5.82
C ARG A 2 10.04 -8.03 -6.71
N SER A 3 10.21 -8.02 -8.02
CA SER A 3 9.09 -8.21 -8.95
C SER A 3 8.51 -9.62 -8.84
N GLN A 4 9.34 -10.63 -8.58
CA GLN A 4 8.88 -11.99 -8.34
C GLN A 4 8.07 -12.10 -7.05
N TRP A 5 8.47 -11.37 -6.00
CA TRP A 5 7.73 -11.33 -4.75
C TRP A 5 6.34 -10.72 -4.97
N ILE A 6 6.27 -9.60 -5.71
CA ILE A 6 5.00 -8.97 -6.05
C ILE A 6 4.14 -9.92 -6.88
N GLN A 7 4.72 -10.59 -7.87
CA GLN A 7 3.97 -11.51 -8.72
C GLN A 7 3.38 -12.66 -7.91
N ARG A 8 4.14 -13.22 -6.96
CA ARG A 8 3.62 -14.26 -6.08
C ARG A 8 2.50 -13.73 -5.19
N LEU A 9 2.64 -12.51 -4.70
CA LEU A 9 1.61 -11.89 -3.87
C LEU A 9 0.31 -11.71 -4.67
N LEU A 10 0.40 -11.28 -5.92
CA LEU A 10 -0.76 -11.16 -6.80
C LEU A 10 -1.37 -12.53 -7.12
N ASP A 11 -0.53 -13.51 -7.40
CA ASP A 11 -0.99 -14.87 -7.70
C ASP A 11 -1.75 -15.47 -6.52
N ASP A 12 -1.28 -15.24 -5.29
CA ASP A 12 -1.91 -15.75 -4.08
C ASP A 12 -3.21 -15.03 -3.74
N SER A 13 -3.35 -13.78 -4.17
CA SER A 13 -4.46 -12.92 -3.77
C SER A 13 -5.56 -12.87 -4.82
N LEU A 14 -5.27 -13.16 -6.08
CA LEU A 14 -6.20 -13.10 -7.19
C LEU A 14 -6.55 -14.50 -7.68
N ASP A 15 -7.58 -14.60 -8.53
CA ASP A 15 -7.95 -15.83 -9.17
C ASP A 15 -6.75 -16.40 -9.92
N LYS A 16 -6.58 -17.72 -9.87
CA LYS A 16 -5.45 -18.43 -10.49
C LYS A 16 -5.30 -18.16 -11.99
N ASN A 17 -6.35 -17.74 -12.66
CA ASN A 17 -6.34 -17.45 -14.08
C ASN A 17 -6.04 -16.00 -14.40
N SER A 18 -5.78 -15.18 -13.38
CA SER A 18 -5.74 -13.73 -13.52
C SER A 18 -4.82 -13.14 -12.46
N SER A 19 -3.57 -12.89 -12.82
CA SER A 19 -2.60 -12.30 -11.92
C SER A 19 -2.22 -10.89 -12.37
N ASN A 20 -3.24 -10.08 -12.66
CA ASN A 20 -3.08 -8.78 -13.25
C ASN A 20 -3.77 -7.73 -12.36
N LEU A 21 -3.17 -6.54 -12.25
CA LEU A 21 -3.76 -5.43 -11.50
C LEU A 21 -5.19 -5.11 -11.90
N HIS A 22 -5.51 -5.24 -13.19
CA HIS A 22 -6.85 -4.96 -13.68
C HIS A 22 -7.92 -5.86 -13.07
N ASP A 23 -7.52 -7.02 -12.55
CA ASP A 23 -8.44 -7.99 -11.96
C ASP A 23 -8.78 -7.68 -10.51
N MET A 24 -8.15 -6.67 -9.92
CA MET A 24 -8.45 -6.22 -8.56
C MET A 24 -9.72 -5.38 -8.47
N ASN A 25 -10.31 -5.05 -9.61
CA ASN A 25 -11.55 -4.27 -9.65
C ASN A 25 -11.43 -2.88 -9.01
N LEU A 26 -10.26 -2.28 -9.14
CA LEU A 26 -10.01 -0.92 -8.67
C LEU A 26 -10.37 0.09 -9.76
N THR A 27 -10.60 1.34 -9.36
CA THR A 27 -10.74 2.43 -10.32
C THR A 27 -9.45 2.59 -11.13
N PRO A 28 -9.51 3.18 -12.33
CA PRO A 28 -8.28 3.47 -13.08
C PRO A 28 -7.29 4.33 -12.29
N HIS A 29 -7.78 5.26 -11.48
CA HIS A 29 -6.93 6.10 -10.64
C HIS A 29 -6.17 5.24 -9.60
N ALA A 30 -6.90 4.41 -8.87
CA ALA A 30 -6.28 3.54 -7.85
C ALA A 30 -5.33 2.53 -8.49
N THR A 31 -5.70 1.98 -9.65
CA THR A 31 -4.84 1.05 -10.39
C THR A 31 -3.52 1.70 -10.79
N ALA A 32 -3.57 2.94 -11.28
CA ALA A 32 -2.37 3.68 -11.66
C ALA A 32 -1.46 3.91 -10.45
N LEU A 33 -2.03 4.32 -9.32
CA LEU A 33 -1.26 4.54 -8.09
C LEU A 33 -0.64 3.25 -7.58
N LEU A 34 -1.35 2.15 -7.63
CA LEU A 34 -0.82 0.86 -7.20
C LEU A 34 0.31 0.40 -8.12
N GLY A 35 0.17 0.62 -9.44
CA GLY A 35 1.24 0.35 -10.39
C GLY A 35 2.51 1.14 -10.06
N GLU A 36 2.36 2.42 -9.77
CA GLU A 36 3.50 3.27 -9.36
C GLU A 36 4.10 2.78 -8.04
N ALA A 37 3.27 2.36 -7.08
CA ALA A 37 3.76 1.81 -5.83
C ALA A 37 4.60 0.56 -6.05
N MET A 38 4.13 -0.33 -6.93
CA MET A 38 4.85 -1.56 -7.25
C MET A 38 6.17 -1.26 -7.96
N ASN A 39 6.18 -0.30 -8.88
CA ASN A 39 7.41 0.14 -9.54
C ASN A 39 8.40 0.75 -8.54
N SER A 40 7.92 1.56 -7.62
CA SER A 40 8.75 2.14 -6.56
C SER A 40 9.37 1.07 -5.67
N PHE A 41 8.59 0.05 -5.33
CA PHE A 41 9.08 -1.07 -4.53
C PHE A 41 10.19 -1.83 -5.28
N CYS A 42 9.98 -2.12 -6.56
CA CYS A 42 10.99 -2.81 -7.36
C CYS A 42 12.27 -2.00 -7.49
N ALA A 43 12.17 -0.68 -7.49
CA ALA A 43 13.33 0.21 -7.52
C ALA A 43 14.00 0.39 -6.15
N GLY A 44 13.39 -0.12 -5.08
CA GLY A 44 13.92 0.07 -3.74
C GLY A 44 13.57 1.41 -3.12
N ASN A 45 12.56 2.09 -3.64
CA ASN A 45 12.11 3.38 -3.12
C ASN A 45 11.03 3.14 -2.07
N TRP A 46 11.46 2.79 -0.86
CA TRP A 46 10.56 2.32 0.20
C TRP A 46 9.59 3.38 0.68
N VAL A 47 10.06 4.60 0.89
CA VAL A 47 9.21 5.70 1.36
C VAL A 47 8.14 6.02 0.31
N ALA A 48 8.54 6.14 -0.94
CA ALA A 48 7.61 6.39 -2.04
C ALA A 48 6.56 5.27 -2.12
N THR A 49 6.98 4.03 -1.92
CA THR A 49 6.06 2.87 -1.90
C THR A 49 4.98 3.05 -0.84
N ILE A 50 5.37 3.37 0.39
CA ILE A 50 4.42 3.53 1.51
C ILE A 50 3.44 4.66 1.22
N ILE A 51 3.94 5.80 0.73
CA ILE A 51 3.11 6.97 0.42
C ILE A 51 2.09 6.62 -0.67
N LEU A 52 2.53 5.96 -1.74
CA LEU A 52 1.67 5.61 -2.86
C LEU A 52 0.64 4.55 -2.48
N VAL A 53 1.03 3.58 -1.65
CA VAL A 53 0.09 2.55 -1.18
C VAL A 53 -1.04 3.20 -0.37
N GLN A 54 -0.72 4.14 0.53
CA GLN A 54 -1.78 4.85 1.25
C GLN A 54 -2.64 5.69 0.31
N ALA A 55 -2.06 6.27 -0.74
CA ALA A 55 -2.84 7.01 -1.72
C ALA A 55 -3.87 6.11 -2.42
N VAL A 56 -3.54 4.84 -2.67
CA VAL A 56 -4.51 3.86 -3.20
C VAL A 56 -5.69 3.72 -2.25
N VAL A 57 -5.42 3.58 -0.95
CA VAL A 57 -6.47 3.47 0.07
C VAL A 57 -7.33 4.72 0.11
N ASP A 58 -6.71 5.91 0.06
CA ASP A 58 -7.43 7.18 0.07
C ASP A 58 -8.38 7.29 -1.12
N VAL A 59 -7.94 6.89 -2.30
CA VAL A 59 -8.78 6.91 -3.51
C VAL A 59 -9.93 5.92 -3.38
N GLU A 60 -9.66 4.72 -2.87
CA GLU A 60 -10.70 3.71 -2.65
C GLU A 60 -11.74 4.19 -1.65
N LEU A 61 -11.32 4.82 -0.56
CA LEU A 61 -12.25 5.39 0.41
C LEU A 61 -13.11 6.50 -0.21
N ALA A 62 -12.50 7.40 -0.98
CA ALA A 62 -13.22 8.49 -1.62
C ALA A 62 -14.24 7.97 -2.65
N THR A 63 -13.85 6.93 -3.40
CA THR A 63 -14.71 6.33 -4.42
C THR A 63 -15.90 5.61 -3.79
N ASN A 64 -15.71 4.99 -2.63
CA ASN A 64 -16.72 4.16 -1.97
C ASN A 64 -17.32 4.83 -0.74
N GLU A 65 -17.18 6.15 -0.58
CA GLU A 65 -17.61 6.84 0.64
C GLU A 65 -19.10 6.74 0.92
N TYR A 66 -19.89 6.51 -0.13
CA TYR A 66 -21.35 6.37 0.02
C TYR A 66 -21.78 4.93 0.34
N LEU A 67 -20.84 4.00 0.31
CA LEU A 67 -21.16 2.60 0.60
C LEU A 67 -20.94 2.34 2.08
N ASP A 68 -21.96 1.83 2.73
CA ASP A 68 -21.83 1.29 4.08
C ASP A 68 -21.48 -0.18 3.96
N GLY A 69 -20.54 -0.63 4.78
CA GLY A 69 -20.24 -2.03 4.80
C GLY A 69 -18.91 -2.35 5.45
N ALA A 70 -18.72 -3.63 5.64
CA ALA A 70 -17.52 -4.14 6.29
C ALA A 70 -16.24 -3.74 5.58
N TYR A 71 -16.27 -3.68 4.25
CA TYR A 71 -15.11 -3.30 3.45
C TYR A 71 -14.64 -1.87 3.75
N VAL A 72 -15.55 -0.89 3.64
CA VAL A 72 -15.21 0.51 3.88
C VAL A 72 -14.81 0.72 5.33
N ASN A 73 -15.51 0.07 6.25
CA ASN A 73 -15.21 0.16 7.66
C ASN A 73 -13.82 -0.38 7.97
N GLU A 74 -13.43 -1.50 7.36
CA GLU A 74 -12.10 -2.07 7.51
C GLU A 74 -11.01 -1.11 7.00
N LEU A 75 -11.22 -0.49 5.86
CA LEU A 75 -10.26 0.48 5.32
C LEU A 75 -10.09 1.69 6.24
N ARG A 76 -11.14 2.09 6.95
CA ARG A 76 -11.07 3.24 7.86
C ARG A 76 -10.51 2.89 9.22
N THR A 77 -10.90 1.76 9.78
CA THR A 77 -10.67 1.44 11.19
C THR A 77 -9.85 0.17 11.42
N GLY A 78 -9.59 -0.62 10.38
CA GLY A 78 -8.78 -1.82 10.49
C GLY A 78 -7.39 -1.47 11.01
N LYS A 79 -6.90 -2.27 11.96
CA LYS A 79 -5.65 -2.02 12.67
C LYS A 79 -4.49 -1.72 11.72
N ASN A 80 -4.35 -2.52 10.68
CA ASN A 80 -3.23 -2.38 9.76
C ASN A 80 -3.39 -1.18 8.84
N PHE A 81 -4.62 -0.83 8.46
CA PHE A 81 -4.89 0.36 7.65
C PHE A 81 -4.67 1.63 8.47
N VAL A 82 -4.99 1.62 9.75
CA VAL A 82 -4.66 2.72 10.67
C VAL A 82 -3.14 2.87 10.79
N TRP A 83 -2.42 1.76 10.93
CA TRP A 83 -0.95 1.78 10.94
C TRP A 83 -0.39 2.44 9.68
N LEU A 84 -0.88 2.04 8.51
CA LEU A 84 -0.40 2.56 7.24
C LEU A 84 -0.62 4.06 7.13
N ARG A 85 -1.82 4.53 7.46
CA ARG A 85 -2.16 5.94 7.41
C ARG A 85 -1.29 6.76 8.35
N ASN A 86 -1.09 6.29 9.57
CA ASN A 86 -0.27 6.98 10.55
C ASN A 86 1.20 6.99 10.11
N ARG A 87 1.69 5.91 9.54
CA ARG A 87 3.08 5.86 9.04
C ARG A 87 3.27 6.84 7.89
N ARG A 88 2.36 6.86 6.90
CA ARG A 88 2.40 7.82 5.81
C ARG A 88 2.41 9.24 6.33
N ASN A 89 1.54 9.54 7.30
CA ASN A 89 1.46 10.90 7.87
C ASN A 89 2.77 11.31 8.53
N ARG A 90 3.38 10.41 9.29
CA ARG A 90 4.67 10.70 9.94
C ARG A 90 5.80 10.90 8.92
N LEU A 91 5.77 10.19 7.81
CA LEU A 91 6.78 10.36 6.75
C LEU A 91 6.66 11.71 6.04
N LEU A 92 5.45 12.26 5.95
CA LEU A 92 5.19 13.50 5.23
C LEU A 92 5.25 14.75 6.10
N HIS A 93 5.04 14.62 7.41
CA HIS A 93 4.97 15.77 8.29
C HIS A 93 6.23 15.90 9.12
N ALA A 94 6.78 17.12 9.17
CA ALA A 94 7.93 17.40 9.98
C ALA A 94 7.56 17.43 11.46
N ASP A 95 8.38 16.77 12.28
CA ASP A 95 8.28 16.79 13.72
C ASP A 95 9.62 17.28 14.27
N ILE A 96 9.60 18.39 15.02
CA ILE A 96 10.81 18.99 15.55
C ILE A 96 11.46 18.11 16.61
N SER A 97 10.68 17.37 17.36
CA SER A 97 11.17 16.57 18.48
C SER A 97 11.69 15.19 18.08
N THR A 98 11.07 14.56 17.08
CA THR A 98 11.45 13.22 16.61
C THR A 98 11.33 13.15 15.10
N HIS A 99 12.36 12.63 14.45
CA HIS A 99 12.32 12.43 13.00
C HIS A 99 11.83 11.03 12.71
N SER A 100 10.79 10.91 11.89
CA SER A 100 10.25 9.61 11.44
C SER A 100 11.19 8.91 10.49
N ILE A 101 12.04 9.67 9.82
CA ILE A 101 12.99 9.16 8.84
C ILE A 101 14.17 10.12 8.79
N THR A 102 15.37 9.56 8.62
CA THR A 102 16.61 10.31 8.50
C THR A 102 17.42 9.79 7.32
N GLU A 103 18.51 10.50 7.00
CA GLU A 103 19.43 10.07 5.96
C GLU A 103 20.00 8.67 6.22
N ALA A 104 20.26 8.35 7.49
CA ALA A 104 20.81 7.04 7.86
C ALA A 104 19.85 5.91 7.50
N ASP A 105 18.54 6.15 7.62
CA ASP A 105 17.53 5.16 7.25
C ASP A 105 17.56 4.83 5.77
N ILE A 106 17.95 5.77 4.93
CA ILE A 106 17.99 5.61 3.48
C ILE A 106 19.36 5.09 3.01
N PHE A 107 20.43 5.68 3.51
CA PHE A 107 21.77 5.45 2.96
C PHE A 107 22.58 4.41 3.75
N ASP A 108 22.34 4.26 5.03
CA ASP A 108 23.13 3.35 5.87
C ASP A 108 22.46 2.01 6.08
N ASP A 109 21.18 2.00 6.52
CA ASP A 109 20.43 0.77 6.76
C ASP A 109 18.94 1.02 6.52
N ASP A 110 18.46 0.54 5.40
CA ASP A 110 17.07 0.72 4.98
C ASP A 110 16.21 -0.53 5.19
N ARG A 111 16.69 -1.56 5.88
CA ARG A 111 15.98 -2.83 6.01
C ARG A 111 14.61 -2.68 6.67
N HIS A 112 14.50 -1.84 7.68
CA HIS A 112 13.21 -1.63 8.35
C HIS A 112 12.21 -0.93 7.42
N LEU A 113 12.68 -0.03 6.56
CA LEU A 113 11.82 0.61 5.56
C LEU A 113 11.37 -0.38 4.48
N GLU A 114 12.25 -1.28 4.08
CA GLU A 114 11.88 -2.35 3.15
C GLU A 114 10.77 -3.22 3.74
N ILE A 115 10.90 -3.62 5.01
CA ILE A 115 9.89 -4.42 5.69
C ILE A 115 8.55 -3.67 5.76
N GLU A 116 8.59 -2.38 6.06
CA GLU A 116 7.38 -1.56 6.10
C GLU A 116 6.74 -1.42 4.71
N ALA A 117 7.55 -1.26 3.67
CA ALA A 117 7.06 -1.20 2.30
C ALA A 117 6.42 -2.52 1.89
N GLN A 118 7.04 -3.65 2.23
CA GLN A 118 6.45 -4.97 2.00
C GLN A 118 5.12 -5.14 2.73
N LYS A 119 5.08 -4.74 3.99
CA LYS A 119 3.86 -4.80 4.79
C LYS A 119 2.74 -3.99 4.15
N SER A 120 3.05 -2.79 3.69
CA SER A 120 2.04 -1.90 3.10
C SER A 120 1.49 -2.46 1.78
N LEU A 121 2.35 -2.97 0.90
CA LEU A 121 1.92 -3.60 -0.35
C LEU A 121 1.08 -4.84 -0.10
N LYS A 122 1.53 -5.70 0.79
CA LYS A 122 0.80 -6.92 1.14
C LYS A 122 -0.57 -6.58 1.69
N LEU A 123 -0.65 -5.60 2.59
CA LEU A 123 -1.91 -5.16 3.17
C LEU A 123 -2.91 -4.73 2.10
N VAL A 124 -2.48 -3.90 1.17
CA VAL A 124 -3.37 -3.35 0.15
C VAL A 124 -3.75 -4.40 -0.89
N ILE A 125 -2.80 -5.18 -1.37
CA ILE A 125 -3.10 -6.21 -2.37
C ILE A 125 -4.04 -7.27 -1.79
N THR A 126 -3.80 -7.73 -0.57
CA THR A 126 -4.67 -8.73 0.05
C THR A 126 -5.99 -8.13 0.52
N GLY A 127 -5.97 -6.91 1.03
CA GLY A 127 -7.16 -6.25 1.55
C GLY A 127 -8.15 -5.83 0.47
N LEU A 128 -7.65 -5.29 -0.64
CA LEU A 128 -8.50 -4.78 -1.70
C LEU A 128 -9.00 -5.86 -2.66
N THR A 129 -8.42 -7.06 -2.63
CA THR A 129 -8.93 -8.19 -3.42
C THR A 129 -10.10 -8.91 -2.76
N ARG A 130 -10.45 -8.54 -1.54
CA ARG A 130 -11.55 -9.16 -0.79
C ARG A 130 -12.86 -8.39 -0.92
N LEU A 131 -13.09 -7.78 -2.06
CA LEU A 131 -14.30 -7.01 -2.24
C LEU A 131 -15.53 -7.92 -2.18
N PRO A 132 -16.47 -7.63 -1.28
CA PRO A 132 -17.74 -8.33 -1.28
C PRO A 132 -18.58 -7.83 -2.44
N PHE A 133 -19.27 -8.70 -3.05
CA PHE A 133 -20.15 -8.36 -4.18
C PHE A 133 -21.53 -8.87 -3.94
#